data_c26da344b918babf92de3031c8d175dd
#
_entry.id   c26da344b918babf92de3031c8d175dd
#
_cell.length_a   1.000
_cell.length_b   1.000
_cell.length_c   1.000
_cell.angle_alpha   90.00
_cell.angle_beta   90.00
_cell.angle_gamma   90.00
#
_symmetry.space_group_name_H-M   'P 1'
#
loop_
_entity.id
_entity.type
_entity.pdbx_description
1 polymer ?
#
loop_
_entity_poly.entity_id
_entity_poly.type
_entity_poly.pdbx_seq_one_letter_code
_entity_poly.pdbx_strand_id
1 'polypeptide(L)'
;LTVCGCRSYVRMSGRYEWITISVDGSLTEKQLHRYMKQYHLNRVLVHQSVEYKCGDRAINPVEPGSILLLNQSVPPERTDQRHLALDYEGAMHLALEHLIRCGHTNITVVGGDLNRYCQEQILRALEWCSKRYAVRLNQDNIIWLGGEKNSGLPEQESLGTAVISVGVPGIMAVTKYCFASGRRVPEDFSWIAIDDDDYIQGYNPAVTYVRLNPEVFRSVLESSDGPDKRIVCAPQLIIRHSTSVLPRDPQGQPASNESAVSLTITEKMLMQKRTGRIGVSFAQAETLYSQMILQGIREVAANLNLDLLPVQDARMNSGVEKNQLVWLLQNGADAIISVSNDHSGMVETFQRLKRGSDIPLILGSHLPIDLPGSVFHCCITTNDEEKGRQAAQFLAEQMLSRQMQRLGMLVDKNTAAGAQQCVRALITALHGDYPRIQVLEQLEINDHYSVDDFEKLYRRYPEMQGLFIQNAGAAARISGWLHANRRDDVVVVTSQINSSVAQRMLQVTSGRMGIVSSRPIEMGHLMVYSAACALLGKPTPKYVSVDPITLNQRNVEELWPLLTQSRLK
;
A
#
# COMPACT_ATOMS: atom_id res chain seq x y z
N LEU A 1 0.79 -2.04 36.30
CA LEU A 1 0.87 -1.25 35.07
C LEU A 1 2.33 -1.08 34.68
N THR A 2 2.73 -1.69 33.58
CA THR A 2 4.12 -1.78 33.17
C THR A 2 4.42 -0.59 32.29
N VAL A 3 5.33 0.25 32.72
CA VAL A 3 5.94 1.30 31.89
C VAL A 3 6.92 0.61 30.93
N CYS A 4 6.42 -0.02 29.87
CA CYS A 4 7.22 -0.93 29.03
C CYS A 4 8.43 -0.24 28.40
N GLY A 5 8.27 0.91 27.77
CA GLY A 5 9.39 1.63 27.15
C GLY A 5 10.45 2.12 28.14
N CYS A 6 10.05 2.59 29.33
CA CYS A 6 11.00 3.04 30.34
C CYS A 6 11.78 1.90 31.01
N ARG A 7 11.19 0.71 31.19
CA ARG A 7 11.90 -0.44 31.80
C ARG A 7 13.03 -0.99 30.96
N SER A 8 12.87 -1.03 29.64
CA SER A 8 13.92 -1.50 28.72
C SER A 8 15.15 -0.60 28.79
N TYR A 9 14.94 0.70 28.80
CA TYR A 9 16.01 1.69 28.86
C TYR A 9 16.78 1.68 30.18
N VAL A 10 16.06 1.50 31.27
CA VAL A 10 16.62 1.50 32.62
C VAL A 10 17.43 0.24 32.92
N ARG A 11 17.01 -0.91 32.42
CA ARG A 11 17.79 -2.16 32.52
C ARG A 11 19.16 -2.09 31.85
N MET A 12 19.32 -1.26 30.82
CA MET A 12 20.57 -1.13 30.06
C MET A 12 21.62 -0.23 30.78
N SER A 13 21.21 0.72 31.65
CA SER A 13 22.15 1.68 32.24
C SER A 13 22.75 1.25 33.56
N GLY A 14 22.10 0.36 34.31
CA GLY A 14 22.61 -0.14 35.62
C GLY A 14 22.84 0.93 36.71
N ARG A 15 22.53 2.22 36.42
CA ARG A 15 22.89 3.39 37.25
C ARG A 15 21.81 3.84 38.22
N TYR A 16 20.58 3.30 38.13
CA TYR A 16 19.45 3.76 38.92
C TYR A 16 18.67 2.59 39.51
N GLU A 17 18.27 2.71 40.78
CA GLU A 17 17.23 1.86 41.36
C GLU A 17 15.85 2.47 41.06
N TRP A 18 14.92 1.66 40.53
CA TRP A 18 13.61 2.11 40.16
C TRP A 18 12.52 1.53 41.03
N ILE A 19 11.65 2.40 41.50
CA ILE A 19 10.41 2.04 42.19
C ILE A 19 9.25 2.44 41.28
N THR A 20 8.39 1.49 40.94
CA THR A 20 7.16 1.77 40.18
C THR A 20 6.01 1.90 41.15
N ILE A 21 5.35 3.06 41.13
CA ILE A 21 4.17 3.34 41.96
C ILE A 21 2.98 3.44 40.97
N SER A 22 1.99 2.56 41.12
CA SER A 22 0.76 2.62 40.35
C SER A 22 -0.22 3.57 41.05
N VAL A 23 -0.79 4.48 40.27
CA VAL A 23 -1.79 5.46 40.70
C VAL A 23 -3.01 5.36 39.80
N ASP A 24 -4.18 5.25 40.40
CA ASP A 24 -5.43 5.20 39.64
C ASP A 24 -5.90 6.62 39.25
N GLY A 25 -6.03 6.85 37.95
CA GLY A 25 -6.59 8.06 37.36
C GLY A 25 -5.69 9.28 37.41
N SER A 26 -5.64 10.02 38.51
CA SER A 26 -4.91 11.29 38.60
C SER A 26 -3.98 11.38 39.79
N LEU A 27 -2.86 12.07 39.60
CA LEU A 27 -1.82 12.31 40.62
C LEU A 27 -1.74 13.81 40.90
N THR A 28 -2.01 14.20 42.15
CA THR A 28 -1.83 15.59 42.57
C THR A 28 -0.37 15.83 43.01
N GLU A 29 0.08 17.08 42.90
CA GLU A 29 1.41 17.49 43.34
C GLU A 29 1.67 17.15 44.79
N LYS A 30 0.68 17.31 45.66
CA LYS A 30 0.77 16.96 47.09
C LYS A 30 0.99 15.45 47.31
N GLN A 31 0.33 14.60 46.53
CA GLN A 31 0.54 13.15 46.57
C GLN A 31 1.94 12.79 46.08
N LEU A 32 2.37 13.42 44.98
CA LEU A 32 3.70 13.20 44.42
C LEU A 32 4.81 13.50 45.47
N HIS A 33 4.75 14.67 46.10
CA HIS A 33 5.72 15.05 47.17
C HIS A 33 5.70 14.09 48.36
N ARG A 34 4.49 13.59 48.71
CA ARG A 34 4.37 12.55 49.75
C ARG A 34 5.12 11.27 49.35
N TYR A 35 4.97 10.80 48.13
CA TYR A 35 5.67 9.63 47.61
C TYR A 35 7.19 9.86 47.57
N MET A 36 7.64 11.01 47.09
CA MET A 36 9.07 11.35 47.06
C MET A 36 9.68 11.25 48.47
N LYS A 37 9.01 11.81 49.46
CA LYS A 37 9.47 11.76 50.84
C LYS A 37 9.41 10.36 51.47
N GLN A 38 8.31 9.65 51.23
CA GLN A 38 8.06 8.32 51.79
C GLN A 38 9.07 7.27 51.27
N TYR A 39 9.42 7.36 49.99
CA TYR A 39 10.30 6.39 49.33
C TYR A 39 11.71 6.93 49.08
N HIS A 40 12.05 8.10 49.63
CA HIS A 40 13.36 8.76 49.48
C HIS A 40 13.77 8.92 48.00
N LEU A 41 12.84 9.34 47.12
CA LEU A 41 13.07 9.45 45.70
C LEU A 41 13.79 10.76 45.35
N ASN A 42 14.88 10.68 44.64
CA ASN A 42 15.65 11.83 44.18
C ASN A 42 15.07 12.39 42.87
N ARG A 43 14.47 11.52 42.05
CA ARG A 43 13.81 11.87 40.77
C ARG A 43 12.53 11.08 40.59
N VAL A 44 11.57 11.69 39.94
CA VAL A 44 10.27 11.06 39.59
C VAL A 44 9.97 11.27 38.13
N LEU A 45 9.57 10.21 37.45
CA LEU A 45 8.98 10.27 36.12
C LEU A 45 7.48 10.04 36.26
N VAL A 46 6.67 11.04 35.85
CA VAL A 46 5.22 10.88 35.77
C VAL A 46 4.87 10.47 34.34
N HIS A 47 4.36 9.25 34.22
CA HIS A 47 4.00 8.68 32.92
C HIS A 47 2.71 9.27 32.36
N GLN A 48 2.57 9.27 31.03
CA GLN A 48 1.42 9.81 30.30
C GLN A 48 0.08 9.10 30.57
N SER A 49 0.07 7.92 31.14
CA SER A 49 -1.16 7.22 31.54
C SER A 49 -1.80 7.79 32.82
N VAL A 50 -1.10 8.67 33.52
CA VAL A 50 -1.57 9.30 34.75
C VAL A 50 -1.80 10.79 34.50
N GLU A 51 -2.98 11.31 34.77
CA GLU A 51 -3.23 12.74 34.68
C GLU A 51 -2.57 13.48 35.86
N TYR A 52 -1.53 14.28 35.58
CA TYR A 52 -0.87 15.08 36.62
C TYR A 52 -1.59 16.40 36.85
N LYS A 53 -2.10 16.60 38.06
CA LYS A 53 -2.76 17.83 38.49
C LYS A 53 -1.75 18.72 39.23
N CYS A 54 -1.22 19.69 38.46
CA CYS A 54 -0.30 20.68 38.99
C CYS A 54 -1.08 21.70 39.85
N GLY A 55 -0.54 22.04 41.04
CA GLY A 55 -1.09 23.11 41.89
C GLY A 55 -0.69 24.50 41.37
N ASP A 56 -1.46 25.51 41.73
CA ASP A 56 -1.22 26.92 41.34
C ASP A 56 0.06 27.51 41.96
N ARG A 57 0.57 26.92 43.04
CA ARG A 57 1.80 27.35 43.73
C ARG A 57 2.63 26.13 44.14
N ALA A 58 3.97 26.23 44.01
CA ALA A 58 4.88 25.21 44.49
C ALA A 58 4.72 25.01 46.00
N ILE A 59 4.46 23.77 46.44
CA ILE A 59 4.21 23.46 47.87
C ILE A 59 5.47 23.48 48.68
N ASN A 60 6.64 23.16 48.09
CA ASN A 60 7.99 23.30 48.61
C ASN A 60 8.97 23.25 47.45
N PRO A 61 10.11 23.94 47.51
CA PRO A 61 11.11 23.86 46.45
C PRO A 61 11.73 22.46 46.45
N VAL A 62 11.33 21.64 45.49
CA VAL A 62 12.04 20.45 45.08
C VAL A 62 13.21 20.90 44.21
N GLU A 63 14.34 20.20 44.26
CA GLU A 63 15.47 20.54 43.39
C GLU A 63 15.01 20.64 41.92
N PRO A 64 15.38 21.73 41.18
CA PRO A 64 15.00 21.90 39.81
C PRO A 64 15.36 20.67 38.96
N GLY A 65 14.41 20.13 38.19
CA GLY A 65 14.62 18.96 37.35
C GLY A 65 14.44 17.61 38.01
N SER A 66 14.07 17.55 39.30
CA SER A 66 13.77 16.29 40.01
C SER A 66 12.46 15.64 39.56
N ILE A 67 11.55 16.40 38.98
CA ILE A 67 10.29 15.90 38.42
C ILE A 67 10.37 15.99 36.90
N LEU A 68 10.26 14.84 36.23
CA LEU A 68 10.14 14.71 34.78
C LEU A 68 8.73 14.31 34.43
N LEU A 69 8.05 15.14 33.65
CA LEU A 69 6.69 14.92 33.20
C LEU A 69 6.71 14.43 31.76
N LEU A 70 6.12 13.27 31.51
CA LEU A 70 5.99 12.71 30.17
C LEU A 70 4.59 13.02 29.63
N ASN A 71 4.54 13.80 28.54
CA ASN A 71 3.29 14.16 27.86
C ASN A 71 2.18 14.67 28.79
N GLN A 72 2.54 15.63 29.65
CA GLN A 72 1.59 16.26 30.56
C GLN A 72 1.34 17.72 30.13
N SER A 73 0.13 18.19 30.35
CA SER A 73 -0.19 19.62 30.24
C SER A 73 0.30 20.34 31.49
N VAL A 74 1.25 21.24 31.35
CA VAL A 74 1.84 21.99 32.47
C VAL A 74 1.80 23.48 32.15
N PRO A 75 1.41 24.34 33.11
CA PRO A 75 1.50 25.78 32.95
C PRO A 75 2.94 26.23 32.64
N PRO A 76 3.16 27.16 31.71
CA PRO A 76 4.49 27.58 31.27
C PRO A 76 5.34 28.27 32.37
N GLU A 77 4.72 28.67 33.47
CA GLU A 77 5.34 29.38 34.57
C GLU A 77 6.11 28.45 35.56
N ARG A 78 5.91 27.13 35.46
CA ARG A 78 6.57 26.16 36.36
C ARG A 78 8.00 25.90 35.89
N THR A 79 8.94 26.31 36.70
CA THR A 79 10.39 26.24 36.44
C THR A 79 11.08 25.08 37.14
N ASP A 80 10.41 24.43 38.08
CA ASP A 80 10.89 23.32 38.93
C ASP A 80 10.70 21.94 38.24
N GLN A 81 10.04 21.88 37.07
CA GLN A 81 9.72 20.64 36.40
C GLN A 81 10.30 20.64 34.97
N ARG A 82 10.79 19.49 34.55
CA ARG A 82 11.17 19.24 33.15
C ARG A 82 10.05 18.51 32.44
N HIS A 83 9.83 18.88 31.21
CA HIS A 83 8.78 18.29 30.39
C HIS A 83 9.36 17.60 29.17
N LEU A 84 9.13 16.30 29.05
CA LEU A 84 9.45 15.51 27.89
C LEU A 84 8.14 15.30 27.08
N ALA A 85 8.08 15.82 25.89
CA ALA A 85 6.96 15.66 24.99
C ALA A 85 7.31 14.67 23.87
N LEU A 86 6.62 13.56 23.83
CA LEU A 86 6.56 12.73 22.64
C LEU A 86 5.59 13.41 21.66
N ASP A 87 6.05 13.69 20.47
CA ASP A 87 5.29 14.43 19.48
C ASP A 87 4.24 13.52 18.81
N TYR A 88 3.12 13.29 19.49
CA TYR A 88 1.99 12.51 18.92
C TYR A 88 1.30 13.23 17.77
N GLU A 89 1.34 14.55 17.74
CA GLU A 89 0.79 15.33 16.62
C GLU A 89 1.62 15.09 15.36
N GLY A 90 2.95 15.25 15.43
CA GLY A 90 3.87 14.95 14.34
C GLY A 90 3.86 13.48 13.93
N ALA A 91 3.78 12.56 14.90
CA ALA A 91 3.68 11.12 14.61
C ALA A 91 2.41 10.77 13.83
N MET A 92 1.29 11.34 14.23
CA MET A 92 0.01 11.16 13.54
C MET A 92 0.03 11.79 12.16
N HIS A 93 0.66 12.97 11.98
CA HIS A 93 0.86 13.58 10.67
C HIS A 93 1.62 12.64 9.73
N LEU A 94 2.75 12.08 10.17
CA LEU A 94 3.54 11.15 9.36
C LEU A 94 2.75 9.90 8.96
N ALA A 95 2.01 9.31 9.90
CA ALA A 95 1.19 8.12 9.65
C ALA A 95 0.03 8.42 8.67
N LEU A 96 -0.72 9.49 8.91
CA LEU A 96 -1.83 9.90 8.05
C LEU A 96 -1.36 10.31 6.66
N GLU A 97 -0.30 11.09 6.56
CA GLU A 97 0.25 11.51 5.27
C GLU A 97 0.71 10.30 4.43
N HIS A 98 1.37 9.32 5.05
CA HIS A 98 1.74 8.08 4.38
C HIS A 98 0.51 7.32 3.86
N LEU A 99 -0.50 7.11 4.70
CA LEU A 99 -1.73 6.42 4.28
C LEU A 99 -2.50 7.17 3.20
N ILE A 100 -2.60 8.50 3.31
CA ILE A 100 -3.25 9.34 2.30
C ILE A 100 -2.49 9.29 0.97
N ARG A 101 -1.16 9.30 1.00
CA ARG A 101 -0.33 9.08 -0.20
C ARG A 101 -0.52 7.68 -0.80
N CYS A 102 -0.76 6.67 0.04
CA CYS A 102 -1.16 5.33 -0.40
C CYS A 102 -2.62 5.27 -0.90
N GLY A 103 -3.36 6.38 -0.89
CA GLY A 103 -4.72 6.48 -1.41
C GLY A 103 -5.82 6.22 -0.40
N HIS A 104 -5.51 5.94 0.86
CA HIS A 104 -6.51 5.68 1.88
C HIS A 104 -7.22 6.97 2.30
N THR A 105 -8.55 6.94 2.27
CA THR A 105 -9.42 8.05 2.74
C THR A 105 -10.34 7.61 3.88
N ASN A 106 -10.52 6.29 4.05
CA ASN A 106 -11.29 5.71 5.14
C ASN A 106 -10.30 5.07 6.13
N ILE A 107 -9.83 5.89 7.10
CA ILE A 107 -8.78 5.56 8.06
C ILE A 107 -9.38 5.53 9.45
N THR A 108 -9.18 4.45 10.20
CA THR A 108 -9.59 4.33 11.60
C THR A 108 -8.37 4.45 12.51
N VAL A 109 -8.49 5.24 13.57
CA VAL A 109 -7.47 5.35 14.62
C VAL A 109 -7.93 4.56 15.83
N VAL A 110 -7.10 3.63 16.30
CA VAL A 110 -7.35 2.84 17.51
C VAL A 110 -6.41 3.32 18.59
N GLY A 111 -6.91 4.16 19.49
CA GLY A 111 -6.13 4.74 20.58
C GLY A 111 -6.11 3.84 21.81
N GLY A 112 -4.91 3.66 22.37
CA GLY A 112 -4.72 2.98 23.65
C GLY A 112 -5.05 3.87 24.85
N ASP A 113 -4.49 3.51 26.00
CA ASP A 113 -4.63 4.25 27.26
C ASP A 113 -3.75 5.52 27.26
N LEU A 114 -4.31 6.60 26.73
CA LEU A 114 -3.67 7.91 26.57
C LEU A 114 -4.37 8.95 27.43
N ASN A 115 -3.60 9.84 28.05
CA ASN A 115 -4.17 10.99 28.76
C ASN A 115 -4.77 12.02 27.77
N ARG A 116 -5.55 12.95 28.31
CA ARG A 116 -6.24 13.98 27.53
C ARG A 116 -5.31 14.82 26.65
N TYR A 117 -4.11 15.13 27.13
CA TYR A 117 -3.11 15.90 26.39
C TYR A 117 -2.66 15.20 25.10
N CYS A 118 -2.41 13.89 25.16
CA CYS A 118 -2.06 13.08 23.99
C CYS A 118 -3.25 12.94 23.02
N GLN A 119 -4.46 12.75 23.56
CA GLN A 119 -5.69 12.67 22.75
C GLN A 119 -5.92 13.97 21.97
N GLU A 120 -5.73 15.14 22.60
CA GLU A 120 -5.86 16.44 21.94
C GLU A 120 -4.84 16.66 20.82
N GLN A 121 -3.61 16.16 20.96
CA GLN A 121 -2.61 16.19 19.90
C GLN A 121 -3.06 15.36 18.68
N ILE A 122 -3.57 14.16 18.91
CA ILE A 122 -4.08 13.28 17.85
C ILE A 122 -5.25 13.93 17.12
N LEU A 123 -6.19 14.54 17.85
CA LEU A 123 -7.34 15.25 17.26
C LEU A 123 -6.91 16.44 16.41
N ARG A 124 -5.92 17.23 16.85
CA ARG A 124 -5.37 18.34 16.05
C ARG A 124 -4.75 17.85 14.75
N ALA A 125 -4.00 16.75 14.79
CA ALA A 125 -3.41 16.17 13.60
C ALA A 125 -4.47 15.69 12.60
N LEU A 126 -5.53 15.03 13.07
CA LEU A 126 -6.67 14.63 12.22
C LEU A 126 -7.34 15.84 11.57
N GLU A 127 -7.63 16.88 12.33
CA GLU A 127 -8.25 18.10 11.82
C GLU A 127 -7.37 18.80 10.77
N TRP A 128 -6.07 18.90 11.03
CA TRP A 128 -5.11 19.49 10.09
C TRP A 128 -5.02 18.69 8.79
N CYS A 129 -4.86 17.36 8.87
CA CYS A 129 -4.81 16.48 7.69
C CYS A 129 -6.13 16.51 6.91
N SER A 130 -7.28 16.54 7.60
CA SER A 130 -8.59 16.64 6.97
C SER A 130 -8.71 17.90 6.11
N LYS A 131 -8.27 19.04 6.62
CA LYS A 131 -8.26 20.32 5.88
C LYS A 131 -7.22 20.33 4.75
N ARG A 132 -6.02 19.80 4.99
CA ARG A 132 -4.90 19.85 4.05
C ARG A 132 -5.11 18.98 2.83
N TYR A 133 -5.68 17.78 3.01
CA TYR A 133 -5.81 16.77 1.97
C TYR A 133 -7.25 16.53 1.51
N ALA A 134 -8.20 17.32 1.97
CA ALA A 134 -9.64 17.19 1.69
C ALA A 134 -10.20 15.77 1.99
N VAL A 135 -9.67 15.10 3.02
CA VAL A 135 -10.11 13.79 3.49
C VAL A 135 -11.02 13.98 4.71
N ARG A 136 -12.15 13.26 4.77
CA ARG A 136 -13.04 13.34 5.93
C ARG A 136 -12.49 12.52 7.08
N LEU A 137 -11.77 13.18 7.97
CA LEU A 137 -11.27 12.62 9.23
C LEU A 137 -11.80 13.45 10.39
N ASN A 138 -12.48 12.84 11.33
CA ASN A 138 -13.07 13.47 12.50
C ASN A 138 -13.00 12.54 13.71
N GLN A 139 -13.66 12.90 14.82
CA GLN A 139 -13.67 12.10 16.04
C GLN A 139 -14.32 10.73 15.88
N ASP A 140 -15.25 10.56 14.92
CA ASP A 140 -15.94 9.29 14.67
C ASP A 140 -14.99 8.25 14.06
N ASN A 141 -13.84 8.68 13.52
CA ASN A 141 -12.78 7.79 13.03
C ASN A 141 -11.88 7.24 14.14
N ILE A 142 -12.12 7.62 15.42
CA ILE A 142 -11.28 7.19 16.54
C ILE A 142 -12.04 6.25 17.47
N ILE A 143 -11.42 5.12 17.75
CA ILE A 143 -11.88 4.17 18.77
C ILE A 143 -10.93 4.28 19.97
N TRP A 144 -11.41 4.88 21.08
CA TRP A 144 -10.66 4.93 22.32
C TRP A 144 -10.91 3.66 23.15
N LEU A 145 -9.85 2.95 23.50
CA LEU A 145 -9.89 1.77 24.37
C LEU A 145 -9.77 2.20 25.84
N GLY A 146 -10.46 1.51 26.75
CA GLY A 146 -10.31 1.74 28.21
C GLY A 146 -11.53 2.39 28.90
N GLY A 147 -12.62 2.71 28.18
CA GLY A 147 -13.89 3.09 28.79
C GLY A 147 -14.75 1.87 29.13
N GLU A 148 -15.68 2.03 30.10
CA GLU A 148 -16.60 0.93 30.53
C GLU A 148 -17.41 0.28 29.39
N LYS A 149 -17.48 0.94 28.21
CA LYS A 149 -18.22 0.48 27.02
C LYS A 149 -17.37 -0.13 25.91
N ASN A 150 -16.05 0.03 25.91
CA ASN A 150 -15.18 -0.38 24.79
C ASN A 150 -14.08 -1.34 25.25
N SER A 151 -14.43 -2.61 25.45
CA SER A 151 -13.46 -3.69 25.76
C SER A 151 -12.77 -4.30 24.53
N GLY A 152 -13.09 -3.89 23.31
CA GLY A 152 -12.51 -4.43 22.07
C GLY A 152 -13.03 -3.74 20.82
N LEU A 153 -12.45 -4.11 19.68
CA LEU A 153 -12.91 -3.67 18.36
C LEU A 153 -14.13 -4.50 17.94
N PRO A 154 -15.07 -3.90 17.18
CA PRO A 154 -16.25 -4.63 16.68
C PRO A 154 -15.82 -5.72 15.70
N GLU A 155 -16.16 -6.97 15.99
CA GLU A 155 -15.73 -8.14 15.20
C GLU A 155 -16.33 -8.18 13.79
N GLN A 156 -17.50 -7.57 13.61
CA GLN A 156 -18.27 -7.64 12.35
C GLN A 156 -18.21 -6.37 11.51
N GLU A 157 -17.72 -5.24 12.03
CA GLU A 157 -17.64 -3.98 11.31
C GLU A 157 -16.28 -3.79 10.64
N SER A 158 -16.28 -3.13 9.50
CA SER A 158 -15.05 -2.79 8.80
C SER A 158 -14.36 -1.60 9.46
N LEU A 159 -13.10 -1.76 9.83
CA LEU A 159 -12.25 -0.67 10.33
C LEU A 159 -11.77 0.28 9.21
N GLY A 160 -12.46 0.30 8.07
CA GLY A 160 -12.02 1.09 6.92
C GLY A 160 -10.95 0.37 6.08
N THR A 161 -10.26 1.15 5.24
CA THR A 161 -9.20 0.63 4.35
C THR A 161 -7.80 0.72 4.98
N ALA A 162 -7.67 1.49 6.07
CA ALA A 162 -6.44 1.58 6.84
C ALA A 162 -6.71 1.81 8.33
N VAL A 163 -5.79 1.34 9.16
CA VAL A 163 -5.84 1.47 10.61
C VAL A 163 -4.53 2.05 11.14
N ILE A 164 -4.64 3.01 12.04
CA ILE A 164 -3.52 3.51 12.84
C ILE A 164 -3.75 3.07 14.28
N SER A 165 -2.89 2.22 14.83
CA SER A 165 -2.92 1.85 16.24
C SER A 165 -1.95 2.72 17.04
N VAL A 166 -2.39 3.21 18.21
CA VAL A 166 -1.57 4.05 19.08
C VAL A 166 -1.39 3.39 20.43
N GLY A 167 -0.14 3.16 20.81
CA GLY A 167 0.23 2.48 22.05
C GLY A 167 -0.04 0.98 22.03
N VAL A 168 0.57 0.27 23.00
CA VAL A 168 0.45 -1.20 23.12
C VAL A 168 -0.99 -1.71 23.14
N PRO A 169 -1.94 -1.11 23.89
CA PRO A 169 -3.33 -1.57 23.86
C PRO A 169 -3.98 -1.46 22.48
N GLY A 170 -3.68 -0.39 21.73
CA GLY A 170 -4.16 -0.23 20.36
C GLY A 170 -3.61 -1.30 19.42
N ILE A 171 -2.31 -1.61 19.51
CA ILE A 171 -1.65 -2.67 18.74
C ILE A 171 -2.27 -4.02 19.05
N MET A 172 -2.45 -4.35 20.33
CA MET A 172 -3.07 -5.61 20.75
C MET A 172 -4.51 -5.75 20.28
N ALA A 173 -5.29 -4.66 20.29
CA ALA A 173 -6.67 -4.67 19.81
C ALA A 173 -6.76 -4.95 18.31
N VAL A 174 -5.91 -4.31 17.49
CA VAL A 174 -5.85 -4.56 16.04
C VAL A 174 -5.39 -5.99 15.77
N THR A 175 -4.40 -6.50 16.49
CA THR A 175 -3.96 -7.90 16.37
C THR A 175 -5.08 -8.87 16.66
N LYS A 176 -5.78 -8.68 17.78
CA LYS A 176 -6.93 -9.51 18.15
C LYS A 176 -8.05 -9.47 17.10
N TYR A 177 -8.30 -8.28 16.55
CA TYR A 177 -9.26 -8.11 15.46
C TYR A 177 -8.87 -8.91 14.21
N CYS A 178 -7.60 -8.89 13.77
CA CYS A 178 -7.13 -9.70 12.65
C CYS A 178 -7.37 -11.20 12.89
N PHE A 179 -7.06 -11.69 14.08
CA PHE A 179 -7.28 -13.10 14.42
C PHE A 179 -8.77 -13.47 14.45
N ALA A 180 -9.62 -12.65 15.04
CA ALA A 180 -11.05 -12.93 15.18
C ALA A 180 -11.81 -12.83 13.85
N SER A 181 -11.48 -11.82 13.03
CA SER A 181 -12.17 -11.57 11.74
C SER A 181 -11.57 -12.34 10.56
N GLY A 182 -10.36 -12.93 10.70
CA GLY A 182 -9.61 -13.54 9.61
C GLY A 182 -9.08 -12.55 8.57
N ARG A 183 -9.13 -11.25 8.84
CA ARG A 183 -8.63 -10.22 7.92
C ARG A 183 -7.11 -10.16 7.90
N ARG A 184 -6.57 -9.94 6.73
CA ARG A 184 -5.13 -9.95 6.46
C ARG A 184 -4.59 -8.52 6.27
N VAL A 185 -3.37 -8.35 6.66
CA VAL A 185 -2.60 -7.10 6.49
C VAL A 185 -1.45 -7.40 5.55
N PRO A 186 -1.21 -6.60 4.52
CA PRO A 186 -1.94 -5.38 4.12
C PRO A 186 -3.13 -5.64 3.17
N GLU A 187 -3.47 -6.88 2.80
CA GLU A 187 -4.38 -7.25 1.71
C GLU A 187 -5.82 -6.75 1.94
N ASP A 188 -6.33 -6.83 3.16
CA ASP A 188 -7.70 -6.42 3.48
C ASP A 188 -7.77 -5.01 4.09
N PHE A 189 -6.68 -4.54 4.71
CA PHE A 189 -6.47 -3.16 5.16
C PHE A 189 -4.99 -2.88 5.48
N SER A 190 -4.55 -1.65 5.30
CA SER A 190 -3.22 -1.19 5.71
C SER A 190 -3.15 -0.91 7.21
N TRP A 191 -2.03 -1.22 7.85
CA TRP A 191 -1.84 -0.99 9.28
C TRP A 191 -0.55 -0.22 9.56
N ILE A 192 -0.67 0.88 10.34
CA ILE A 192 0.47 1.60 10.91
C ILE A 192 0.35 1.58 12.44
N ALA A 193 1.44 1.34 13.13
CA ALA A 193 1.53 1.49 14.57
C ALA A 193 2.26 2.77 14.96
N ILE A 194 1.78 3.48 15.97
CA ILE A 194 2.51 4.58 16.63
C ILE A 194 2.93 4.06 17.99
N ASP A 195 4.13 3.53 18.08
CA ASP A 195 4.82 3.14 19.29
C ASP A 195 6.23 2.64 18.96
N ASP A 196 7.10 2.55 19.96
CA ASP A 196 8.48 2.08 19.83
C ASP A 196 8.68 0.71 20.52
N ASP A 197 7.65 -0.12 20.58
CA ASP A 197 7.70 -1.36 21.34
C ASP A 197 8.33 -2.51 20.54
N ASP A 198 9.13 -3.32 21.23
CA ASP A 198 9.71 -4.57 20.72
C ASP A 198 8.63 -5.56 20.20
N TYR A 199 7.39 -5.43 20.67
CA TYR A 199 6.25 -6.22 20.20
C TYR A 199 5.99 -6.08 18.70
N ILE A 200 6.21 -4.89 18.11
CA ILE A 200 5.96 -4.64 16.68
C ILE A 200 6.95 -5.41 15.79
N GLN A 201 8.14 -5.71 16.31
CA GLN A 201 9.19 -6.35 15.50
C GLN A 201 8.93 -7.81 15.17
N GLY A 202 8.07 -8.49 15.94
CA GLY A 202 7.74 -9.92 15.79
C GLY A 202 6.56 -10.21 14.87
N TYR A 203 5.87 -9.19 14.32
CA TYR A 203 4.71 -9.41 13.46
C TYR A 203 5.09 -9.85 12.04
N ASN A 204 4.25 -10.70 11.45
CA ASN A 204 4.31 -11.08 10.05
C ASN A 204 2.94 -10.86 9.40
N PRO A 205 2.83 -9.96 8.41
CA PRO A 205 3.90 -9.13 7.84
C PRO A 205 4.47 -8.09 8.83
N ALA A 206 5.72 -7.68 8.60
CA ALA A 206 6.37 -6.67 9.43
C ALA A 206 5.62 -5.34 9.39
N VAL A 207 5.23 -4.82 10.55
CA VAL A 207 4.36 -3.64 10.66
C VAL A 207 5.13 -2.36 10.37
N THR A 208 4.59 -1.50 9.51
CA THR A 208 4.99 -0.10 9.33
C THR A 208 4.68 0.66 10.61
N TYR A 209 5.62 1.46 11.11
CA TYR A 209 5.40 2.14 12.38
C TYR A 209 6.08 3.52 12.46
N VAL A 210 5.55 4.36 13.34
CA VAL A 210 6.18 5.62 13.68
C VAL A 210 6.89 5.47 15.01
N ARG A 211 8.21 5.60 14.97
CA ARG A 211 9.09 5.57 16.15
C ARG A 211 9.08 6.94 16.83
N LEU A 212 8.86 6.95 18.13
CA LEU A 212 8.94 8.13 18.98
C LEU A 212 10.33 8.22 19.64
N ASN A 213 11.34 8.35 18.85
CA ASN A 213 12.80 8.44 19.12
C ASN A 213 13.27 8.24 20.59
N PRO A 214 13.58 7.01 21.00
CA PRO A 214 13.93 6.67 22.38
C PRO A 214 15.32 7.17 22.84
N GLU A 215 16.25 7.48 21.94
CA GLU A 215 17.59 7.95 22.30
C GLU A 215 17.58 9.33 22.97
N VAL A 216 16.64 10.20 22.57
CA VAL A 216 16.40 11.49 23.23
C VAL A 216 15.94 11.27 24.68
N PHE A 217 15.09 10.26 24.91
CA PHE A 217 14.62 9.90 26.24
C PHE A 217 15.78 9.53 27.16
N ARG A 218 16.72 8.73 26.66
CA ARG A 218 17.92 8.33 27.37
C ARG A 218 18.79 9.54 27.72
N SER A 219 19.06 10.43 26.77
CA SER A 219 19.89 11.61 26.99
C SER A 219 19.29 12.54 28.04
N VAL A 220 17.97 12.65 28.11
CA VAL A 220 17.24 13.46 29.09
C VAL A 220 17.32 12.86 30.51
N LEU A 221 17.23 11.54 30.62
CA LEU A 221 17.39 10.86 31.91
C LEU A 221 18.84 10.94 32.45
N GLU A 222 19.82 10.92 31.55
CA GLU A 222 21.25 10.95 31.92
C GLU A 222 21.79 12.36 32.18
N SER A 223 21.17 13.40 31.58
CA SER A 223 21.59 14.80 31.80
C SER A 223 20.96 15.38 33.07
N SER A 224 21.82 15.76 34.01
CA SER A 224 21.40 16.48 35.24
C SER A 224 21.11 17.96 34.99
N ASP A 225 21.79 18.59 34.03
CA ASP A 225 21.86 20.03 33.88
C ASP A 225 21.70 20.46 32.43
N GLY A 226 20.47 20.65 31.97
CA GLY A 226 20.17 21.27 30.67
C GLY A 226 19.26 22.48 30.84
N PRO A 227 19.54 23.59 30.14
CA PRO A 227 18.68 24.79 30.20
C PRO A 227 17.26 24.58 29.60
N ASP A 228 17.07 23.49 28.84
CA ASP A 228 15.80 23.26 28.15
C ASP A 228 14.79 22.58 29.09
N LYS A 229 13.77 23.33 29.44
CA LYS A 229 12.66 22.87 30.27
C LYS A 229 11.67 21.96 29.55
N ARG A 230 11.59 22.08 28.23
CA ARG A 230 10.72 21.27 27.37
C ARG A 230 11.51 20.67 26.23
N ILE A 231 11.59 19.34 26.19
CA ILE A 231 12.25 18.57 25.14
C ILE A 231 11.18 17.86 24.34
N VAL A 232 11.19 18.04 23.02
CA VAL A 232 10.27 17.38 22.10
C VAL A 232 11.01 16.30 21.33
N CYS A 233 10.53 15.07 21.40
CA CYS A 233 11.07 13.95 20.63
C CYS A 233 10.45 13.92 19.25
N ALA A 234 11.22 14.22 18.22
CA ALA A 234 10.75 14.17 16.83
C ALA A 234 10.48 12.71 16.40
N PRO A 235 9.31 12.43 15.82
CA PRO A 235 8.95 11.11 15.36
C PRO A 235 9.64 10.75 14.04
N GLN A 236 9.77 9.45 13.77
CA GLN A 236 10.30 8.92 12.51
C GLN A 236 9.41 7.80 11.98
N LEU A 237 8.95 7.92 10.73
CA LEU A 237 8.21 6.85 10.04
C LEU A 237 9.18 5.80 9.51
N ILE A 238 8.91 4.53 9.81
CA ILE A 238 9.65 3.36 9.32
C ILE A 238 8.68 2.48 8.53
N ILE A 239 8.81 2.55 7.21
CA ILE A 239 7.95 1.81 6.29
C ILE A 239 8.42 0.35 6.21
N ARG A 240 7.46 -0.59 6.32
CA ARG A 240 7.66 -2.03 6.19
C ARG A 240 6.57 -2.63 5.28
N HIS A 241 6.05 -3.81 5.61
CA HIS A 241 5.18 -4.59 4.73
C HIS A 241 3.68 -4.56 5.07
N SER A 242 3.26 -3.77 6.06
CA SER A 242 1.86 -3.71 6.51
C SER A 242 1.02 -2.61 5.88
N THR A 243 1.56 -1.88 4.91
CA THR A 243 0.83 -0.85 4.15
C THR A 243 0.91 -1.14 2.67
N SER A 244 -0.22 -1.00 1.98
CA SER A 244 -0.34 -1.15 0.53
C SER A 244 -0.92 0.11 -0.08
N VAL A 245 -0.60 0.36 -1.34
CA VAL A 245 -1.24 1.42 -2.11
C VAL A 245 -2.63 0.94 -2.51
N LEU A 246 -3.67 1.70 -2.14
CA LEU A 246 -5.02 1.42 -2.61
C LEU A 246 -5.07 1.63 -4.12
N PRO A 247 -5.49 0.59 -4.86
CA PRO A 247 -5.65 0.74 -6.29
C PRO A 247 -6.69 1.82 -6.58
N ARG A 248 -6.43 2.59 -7.65
CA ARG A 248 -7.33 3.62 -8.13
C ARG A 248 -7.80 3.28 -9.54
N ASP A 249 -9.02 3.66 -9.82
CA ASP A 249 -9.52 3.65 -11.18
C ASP A 249 -8.86 4.76 -12.02
N PRO A 250 -9.09 4.81 -13.34
CA PRO A 250 -8.55 5.87 -14.20
C PRO A 250 -9.00 7.28 -13.82
N GLN A 251 -10.09 7.42 -13.06
CA GLN A 251 -10.62 8.69 -12.56
C GLN A 251 -10.08 9.04 -11.15
N GLY A 252 -9.18 8.22 -10.61
CA GLY A 252 -8.56 8.41 -9.30
C GLY A 252 -9.43 8.02 -8.10
N GLN A 253 -10.59 7.36 -8.33
CA GLN A 253 -11.42 6.83 -7.24
C GLN A 253 -10.84 5.52 -6.72
N PRO A 254 -11.02 5.19 -5.42
CA PRO A 254 -10.58 3.91 -4.87
C PRO A 254 -11.22 2.74 -5.62
N ALA A 255 -10.40 1.82 -6.10
CA ALA A 255 -10.82 0.52 -6.62
C ALA A 255 -10.82 -0.52 -5.50
N SER A 256 -11.65 -1.54 -5.61
CA SER A 256 -11.63 -2.68 -4.70
C SER A 256 -10.51 -3.65 -5.07
N ASN A 257 -10.02 -4.41 -4.11
CA ASN A 257 -9.06 -5.48 -4.37
C ASN A 257 -9.75 -6.72 -4.97
N GLU A 258 -8.94 -7.68 -5.41
CA GLU A 258 -9.41 -8.91 -6.07
C GLU A 258 -10.34 -9.77 -5.21
N SER A 259 -10.23 -9.73 -3.87
CA SER A 259 -11.09 -10.50 -2.95
C SER A 259 -12.57 -10.04 -2.95
N ALA A 260 -12.83 -8.83 -3.46
CA ALA A 260 -14.18 -8.27 -3.52
C ALA A 260 -15.08 -8.95 -4.58
N VAL A 261 -14.51 -9.74 -5.47
CA VAL A 261 -15.26 -10.52 -6.47
C VAL A 261 -15.04 -12.01 -6.24
N SER A 262 -16.01 -12.64 -5.61
CA SER A 262 -15.96 -14.08 -5.32
C SER A 262 -17.36 -14.69 -5.32
N LEU A 263 -17.43 -15.99 -5.59
CA LEU A 263 -18.64 -16.79 -5.46
C LEU A 263 -18.49 -17.77 -4.29
N THR A 264 -19.49 -17.84 -3.46
CA THR A 264 -19.62 -18.91 -2.45
C THR A 264 -19.79 -20.28 -3.13
N ILE A 265 -19.59 -21.36 -2.39
CA ILE A 265 -19.78 -22.71 -2.89
C ILE A 265 -21.22 -22.88 -3.44
N THR A 266 -22.22 -22.36 -2.72
CA THR A 266 -23.62 -22.42 -3.14
C THR A 266 -23.87 -21.67 -4.46
N GLU A 267 -23.29 -20.46 -4.61
CA GLU A 267 -23.40 -19.67 -5.84
C GLU A 267 -22.72 -20.37 -7.03
N LYS A 268 -21.56 -21.00 -6.81
CA LYS A 268 -20.89 -21.83 -7.83
C LYS A 268 -21.78 -22.99 -8.28
N MET A 269 -22.40 -23.70 -7.34
CA MET A 269 -23.34 -24.79 -7.65
C MET A 269 -24.59 -24.29 -8.41
N LEU A 270 -25.09 -23.10 -8.08
CA LEU A 270 -26.20 -22.49 -8.82
C LEU A 270 -25.81 -22.16 -10.26
N MET A 271 -24.60 -21.59 -10.46
CA MET A 271 -24.09 -21.31 -11.81
C MET A 271 -23.91 -22.58 -12.62
N GLN A 272 -23.35 -23.65 -12.05
CA GLN A 272 -23.16 -24.94 -12.74
C GLN A 272 -24.47 -25.59 -13.22
N LYS A 273 -25.60 -25.27 -12.58
CA LYS A 273 -26.94 -25.74 -13.00
C LYS A 273 -27.59 -24.84 -14.06
N ARG A 274 -27.05 -23.64 -14.27
CA ARG A 274 -27.56 -22.66 -15.21
C ARG A 274 -26.70 -22.71 -16.47
N THR A 275 -27.31 -22.86 -17.63
CA THR A 275 -26.63 -22.67 -18.90
C THR A 275 -26.56 -21.18 -19.19
N GLY A 276 -25.36 -20.66 -19.42
CA GLY A 276 -25.15 -19.25 -19.77
C GLY A 276 -24.04 -19.13 -20.80
N ARG A 277 -24.17 -18.14 -21.73
CA ARG A 277 -23.20 -17.88 -22.79
C ARG A 277 -22.48 -16.57 -22.56
N ILE A 278 -21.16 -16.62 -22.58
CA ILE A 278 -20.30 -15.44 -22.44
C ILE A 278 -19.69 -15.09 -23.79
N GLY A 279 -19.90 -13.85 -24.22
CA GLY A 279 -19.20 -13.27 -25.36
C GLY A 279 -17.88 -12.66 -24.91
N VAL A 280 -16.80 -12.90 -25.67
CA VAL A 280 -15.46 -12.35 -25.36
C VAL A 280 -14.93 -11.61 -26.59
N SER A 281 -14.53 -10.34 -26.41
CA SER A 281 -13.91 -9.50 -27.43
C SER A 281 -12.59 -8.94 -26.93
N PHE A 282 -11.56 -9.04 -27.77
CA PHE A 282 -10.24 -8.43 -27.53
C PHE A 282 -9.97 -7.38 -28.60
N ALA A 283 -9.36 -6.27 -28.20
CA ALA A 283 -8.78 -5.33 -29.16
C ALA A 283 -7.64 -5.98 -29.95
N GLN A 284 -6.84 -6.84 -29.30
CA GLN A 284 -5.80 -7.65 -29.93
C GLN A 284 -5.63 -8.97 -29.16
N ALA A 285 -6.12 -10.07 -29.74
CA ALA A 285 -6.12 -11.37 -29.08
C ALA A 285 -4.78 -12.12 -29.17
N GLU A 286 -3.90 -11.76 -30.10
CA GLU A 286 -2.66 -12.49 -30.38
C GLU A 286 -1.52 -12.20 -29.38
N THR A 287 -1.64 -11.18 -28.54
CA THR A 287 -0.58 -10.87 -27.56
C THR A 287 -0.51 -11.92 -26.46
N LEU A 288 0.69 -12.17 -25.91
CA LEU A 288 0.87 -13.07 -24.76
C LEU A 288 -0.08 -12.66 -23.60
N TYR A 289 -0.19 -11.37 -23.31
CA TYR A 289 -1.06 -10.83 -22.28
C TYR A 289 -2.53 -11.22 -22.50
N SER A 290 -3.07 -11.00 -23.72
CA SER A 290 -4.45 -11.35 -24.06
C SER A 290 -4.68 -12.86 -24.03
N GLN A 291 -3.72 -13.65 -24.47
CA GLN A 291 -3.80 -15.11 -24.43
C GLN A 291 -3.87 -15.64 -22.98
N MET A 292 -3.12 -15.05 -22.07
CA MET A 292 -3.17 -15.40 -20.65
C MET A 292 -4.52 -15.01 -20.02
N ILE A 293 -5.08 -13.83 -20.34
CA ILE A 293 -6.43 -13.44 -19.91
C ILE A 293 -7.46 -14.45 -20.43
N LEU A 294 -7.39 -14.78 -21.72
CA LEU A 294 -8.30 -15.73 -22.35
C LEU A 294 -8.21 -17.12 -21.72
N GLN A 295 -7.02 -17.53 -21.33
CA GLN A 295 -6.82 -18.77 -20.59
C GLN A 295 -7.55 -18.75 -19.25
N GLY A 296 -7.37 -17.71 -18.43
CA GLY A 296 -8.13 -17.55 -17.18
C GLY A 296 -9.64 -17.52 -17.39
N ILE A 297 -10.11 -16.83 -18.44
CA ILE A 297 -11.53 -16.85 -18.81
C ILE A 297 -12.02 -18.27 -19.08
N ARG A 298 -11.29 -19.06 -19.89
CA ARG A 298 -11.65 -20.45 -20.22
C ARG A 298 -11.71 -21.35 -19.00
N GLU A 299 -10.76 -21.24 -18.09
CA GLU A 299 -10.69 -22.06 -16.88
C GLU A 299 -11.92 -21.87 -16.00
N VAL A 300 -12.26 -20.62 -15.67
CA VAL A 300 -13.41 -20.34 -14.79
C VAL A 300 -14.73 -20.57 -15.52
N ALA A 301 -14.85 -20.25 -16.81
CA ALA A 301 -16.05 -20.53 -17.60
C ALA A 301 -16.34 -22.05 -17.60
N ALA A 302 -15.34 -22.89 -17.85
CA ALA A 302 -15.48 -24.34 -17.79
C ALA A 302 -15.89 -24.84 -16.41
N ASN A 303 -15.29 -24.30 -15.34
CA ASN A 303 -15.61 -24.66 -13.95
C ASN A 303 -17.04 -24.27 -13.53
N LEU A 304 -17.60 -23.22 -14.14
CA LEU A 304 -18.95 -22.72 -13.86
C LEU A 304 -19.99 -23.22 -14.87
N ASN A 305 -19.63 -24.09 -15.81
CA ASN A 305 -20.48 -24.60 -16.89
C ASN A 305 -21.08 -23.47 -17.77
N LEU A 306 -20.23 -22.47 -18.09
CA LEU A 306 -20.56 -21.36 -18.96
C LEU A 306 -19.95 -21.57 -20.36
N ASP A 307 -20.78 -21.47 -21.39
CA ASP A 307 -20.34 -21.61 -22.76
C ASP A 307 -19.70 -20.29 -23.25
N LEU A 308 -18.56 -20.40 -23.92
CA LEU A 308 -17.93 -19.26 -24.57
C LEU A 308 -18.36 -19.22 -26.06
N LEU A 309 -18.91 -18.08 -26.49
CA LEU A 309 -19.06 -17.82 -27.90
C LEU A 309 -17.68 -17.71 -28.58
N PRO A 310 -17.61 -17.87 -29.94
CA PRO A 310 -16.36 -17.67 -30.65
C PRO A 310 -15.70 -16.34 -30.28
N VAL A 311 -14.46 -16.42 -29.74
CA VAL A 311 -13.69 -15.26 -29.27
C VAL A 311 -13.43 -14.32 -30.45
N GLN A 312 -13.68 -13.05 -30.23
CA GLN A 312 -13.52 -11.99 -31.23
C GLN A 312 -12.17 -11.28 -31.07
N ASP A 313 -11.53 -10.97 -32.19
CA ASP A 313 -10.29 -10.20 -32.28
C ASP A 313 -10.46 -8.99 -33.19
N ALA A 314 -10.40 -7.81 -32.64
CA ALA A 314 -10.59 -6.57 -33.38
C ALA A 314 -9.34 -6.11 -34.15
N ARG A 315 -8.17 -6.71 -33.91
CA ARG A 315 -6.89 -6.36 -34.55
C ARG A 315 -6.61 -4.86 -34.50
N MET A 316 -6.81 -4.28 -33.32
CA MET A 316 -6.63 -2.85 -33.03
C MET A 316 -7.57 -1.91 -33.85
N ASN A 317 -8.66 -2.42 -34.40
CA ASN A 317 -9.62 -1.64 -35.18
C ASN A 317 -10.93 -1.48 -34.41
N SER A 318 -11.21 -0.26 -33.94
CA SER A 318 -12.41 0.06 -33.14
C SER A 318 -13.72 -0.13 -33.91
N GLY A 319 -13.72 0.06 -35.24
CA GLY A 319 -14.88 -0.21 -36.10
C GLY A 319 -15.22 -1.71 -36.18
N VAL A 320 -14.20 -2.56 -36.24
CA VAL A 320 -14.33 -4.02 -36.16
C VAL A 320 -14.84 -4.43 -34.79
N GLU A 321 -14.24 -3.91 -33.72
CA GLU A 321 -14.62 -4.20 -32.33
C GLU A 321 -16.11 -3.90 -32.08
N LYS A 322 -16.59 -2.74 -32.56
CA LYS A 322 -18.00 -2.38 -32.51
C LYS A 322 -18.93 -3.43 -33.15
N ASN A 323 -18.58 -3.89 -34.35
CA ASN A 323 -19.39 -4.90 -35.07
C ASN A 323 -19.35 -6.25 -34.32
N GLN A 324 -18.22 -6.60 -33.73
CA GLN A 324 -18.04 -7.81 -32.93
C GLN A 324 -18.90 -7.80 -31.67
N LEU A 325 -18.96 -6.69 -30.95
CA LEU A 325 -19.81 -6.56 -29.77
C LEU A 325 -21.29 -6.70 -30.10
N VAL A 326 -21.73 -6.11 -31.23
CA VAL A 326 -23.11 -6.28 -31.75
C VAL A 326 -23.37 -7.74 -32.15
N TRP A 327 -22.38 -8.38 -32.78
CA TRP A 327 -22.49 -9.79 -33.17
C TRP A 327 -22.66 -10.71 -31.96
N LEU A 328 -21.85 -10.49 -30.89
CA LEU A 328 -21.96 -11.25 -29.64
C LEU A 328 -23.34 -11.12 -29.00
N LEU A 329 -23.92 -9.91 -29.02
CA LEU A 329 -25.26 -9.65 -28.53
C LEU A 329 -26.31 -10.43 -29.35
N GLN A 330 -26.23 -10.34 -30.68
CA GLN A 330 -27.17 -11.01 -31.60
C GLN A 330 -27.08 -12.54 -31.55
N ASN A 331 -25.92 -13.08 -31.19
CA ASN A 331 -25.71 -14.52 -31.03
C ASN A 331 -26.03 -15.03 -29.62
N GLY A 332 -26.68 -14.20 -28.81
CA GLY A 332 -27.27 -14.59 -27.54
C GLY A 332 -26.24 -14.73 -26.41
N ALA A 333 -25.26 -13.82 -26.32
CA ALA A 333 -24.47 -13.69 -25.14
C ALA A 333 -25.34 -13.25 -23.95
N ASP A 334 -25.21 -13.89 -22.79
CA ASP A 334 -25.87 -13.50 -21.54
C ASP A 334 -25.04 -12.47 -20.77
N ALA A 335 -23.71 -12.44 -21.02
CA ALA A 335 -22.77 -11.42 -20.55
C ALA A 335 -21.67 -11.21 -21.59
N ILE A 336 -21.10 -10.02 -21.63
CA ILE A 336 -19.98 -9.69 -22.54
C ILE A 336 -18.76 -9.27 -21.71
N ILE A 337 -17.63 -9.88 -22.01
CA ILE A 337 -16.30 -9.48 -21.54
C ILE A 337 -15.58 -8.79 -22.69
N SER A 338 -15.19 -7.52 -22.51
CA SER A 338 -14.44 -6.76 -23.51
C SER A 338 -13.10 -6.30 -22.92
N VAL A 339 -12.01 -6.74 -23.55
CA VAL A 339 -10.64 -6.28 -23.28
C VAL A 339 -10.26 -5.32 -24.40
N SER A 340 -10.79 -4.11 -24.27
CA SER A 340 -10.71 -3.07 -25.29
C SER A 340 -9.48 -2.18 -25.09
N ASN A 341 -9.15 -1.42 -26.13
CA ASN A 341 -8.18 -0.33 -26.01
C ASN A 341 -8.86 0.94 -25.49
N ASP A 342 -8.03 1.80 -24.90
CA ASP A 342 -8.42 3.12 -24.36
C ASP A 342 -8.66 4.13 -25.51
N HIS A 343 -9.66 3.84 -26.35
CA HIS A 343 -10.03 4.74 -27.44
C HIS A 343 -11.35 5.47 -27.16
N SER A 344 -11.33 6.79 -27.31
CA SER A 344 -12.53 7.64 -27.17
C SER A 344 -13.71 7.18 -28.04
N GLY A 345 -13.43 6.55 -29.20
CA GLY A 345 -14.46 5.95 -30.08
C GLY A 345 -15.23 4.79 -29.44
N MET A 346 -14.70 4.12 -28.44
CA MET A 346 -15.38 3.02 -27.75
C MET A 346 -16.42 3.50 -26.73
N VAL A 347 -16.31 4.72 -26.21
CA VAL A 347 -17.29 5.29 -25.26
C VAL A 347 -18.69 5.26 -25.84
N GLU A 348 -18.88 5.79 -27.05
CA GLU A 348 -20.18 5.79 -27.73
C GLU A 348 -20.68 4.36 -28.02
N THR A 349 -19.78 3.46 -28.39
CA THR A 349 -20.08 2.05 -28.66
C THR A 349 -20.64 1.37 -27.42
N PHE A 350 -19.98 1.47 -26.29
CA PHE A 350 -20.43 0.90 -25.02
C PHE A 350 -21.74 1.53 -24.54
N GLN A 351 -21.90 2.85 -24.68
CA GLN A 351 -23.15 3.54 -24.36
C GLN A 351 -24.34 3.08 -25.24
N ARG A 352 -24.10 2.84 -26.54
CA ARG A 352 -25.12 2.30 -27.43
C ARG A 352 -25.49 0.86 -27.09
N LEU A 353 -24.47 0.03 -26.77
CA LEU A 353 -24.69 -1.36 -26.33
C LEU A 353 -25.59 -1.37 -25.07
N LYS A 354 -25.30 -0.53 -24.09
CA LYS A 354 -26.10 -0.44 -22.87
C LYS A 354 -27.51 0.08 -23.09
N ARG A 355 -27.70 1.02 -24.00
CA ARG A 355 -29.06 1.50 -24.39
C ARG A 355 -29.89 0.45 -25.11
N GLY A 356 -29.24 -0.42 -25.85
CA GLY A 356 -29.91 -1.48 -26.65
C GLY A 356 -30.07 -2.81 -25.89
N SER A 357 -29.43 -2.98 -24.73
CA SER A 357 -29.46 -4.24 -23.99
C SER A 357 -29.09 -4.04 -22.52
N ASP A 358 -29.72 -4.81 -21.63
CA ASP A 358 -29.37 -4.88 -20.22
C ASP A 358 -28.31 -5.94 -19.90
N ILE A 359 -27.69 -6.53 -20.91
CA ILE A 359 -26.63 -7.53 -20.74
C ILE A 359 -25.47 -6.93 -19.91
N PRO A 360 -25.00 -7.65 -18.89
CA PRO A 360 -23.81 -7.24 -18.14
C PRO A 360 -22.59 -7.10 -19.04
N LEU A 361 -21.97 -5.92 -19.01
CA LEU A 361 -20.71 -5.63 -19.70
C LEU A 361 -19.59 -5.60 -18.66
N ILE A 362 -18.66 -6.53 -18.78
CA ILE A 362 -17.44 -6.60 -17.96
C ILE A 362 -16.28 -6.08 -18.81
N LEU A 363 -15.56 -5.10 -18.30
CA LEU A 363 -14.43 -4.50 -18.99
C LEU A 363 -13.11 -4.97 -18.39
N GLY A 364 -12.08 -5.08 -19.20
CA GLY A 364 -10.76 -5.54 -18.80
C GLY A 364 -9.62 -4.66 -19.28
N SER A 365 -8.56 -4.58 -18.51
CA SER A 365 -7.30 -3.89 -18.75
C SER A 365 -7.39 -2.36 -18.77
N HIS A 366 -8.10 -1.79 -19.71
CA HIS A 366 -8.14 -0.35 -19.95
C HIS A 366 -9.57 0.13 -20.13
N LEU A 367 -9.83 1.31 -19.61
CA LEU A 367 -11.10 1.99 -19.74
C LEU A 367 -10.92 3.29 -20.51
N PRO A 368 -11.82 3.61 -21.44
CA PRO A 368 -11.93 4.98 -21.92
C PRO A 368 -12.18 5.94 -20.74
N ILE A 369 -11.39 7.01 -20.66
CA ILE A 369 -11.41 7.96 -19.52
C ILE A 369 -12.79 8.54 -19.28
N ASP A 370 -13.56 8.80 -20.35
CA ASP A 370 -14.88 9.45 -20.30
C ASP A 370 -16.05 8.45 -20.23
N LEU A 371 -15.79 7.15 -19.98
CA LEU A 371 -16.86 6.17 -19.92
C LEU A 371 -17.61 6.23 -18.58
N PRO A 372 -18.93 6.57 -18.55
CA PRO A 372 -19.69 6.60 -17.32
C PRO A 372 -19.78 5.22 -16.66
N GLY A 373 -19.64 5.15 -15.34
CA GLY A 373 -19.74 3.90 -14.57
C GLY A 373 -21.10 3.18 -14.66
N SER A 374 -22.15 3.87 -15.12
CA SER A 374 -23.47 3.27 -15.37
C SER A 374 -23.52 2.37 -16.61
N VAL A 375 -22.52 2.47 -17.51
CA VAL A 375 -22.49 1.75 -18.79
C VAL A 375 -22.05 0.31 -18.62
N PHE A 376 -21.17 0.03 -17.68
CA PHE A 376 -20.61 -1.31 -17.46
C PHE A 376 -20.96 -1.83 -16.04
N HIS A 377 -20.87 -3.15 -15.88
CA HIS A 377 -21.14 -3.82 -14.62
C HIS A 377 -19.92 -3.75 -13.69
N CYS A 378 -18.78 -4.18 -14.18
CA CYS A 378 -17.51 -4.19 -13.46
C CYS A 378 -16.35 -3.98 -14.44
N CYS A 379 -15.27 -3.36 -13.97
CA CYS A 379 -14.00 -3.31 -14.68
C CYS A 379 -12.90 -3.99 -13.85
N ILE A 380 -12.16 -4.90 -14.49
CA ILE A 380 -11.01 -5.58 -13.90
C ILE A 380 -9.74 -4.99 -14.51
N THR A 381 -8.88 -4.41 -13.68
CA THR A 381 -7.65 -3.72 -14.10
C THR A 381 -6.46 -4.19 -13.27
N THR A 382 -5.26 -3.76 -13.63
CA THR A 382 -4.05 -3.93 -12.80
C THR A 382 -3.90 -2.74 -11.87
N ASN A 383 -3.33 -2.96 -10.70
CA ASN A 383 -2.85 -1.89 -9.82
C ASN A 383 -1.56 -1.31 -10.39
N ASP A 384 -1.70 -0.41 -11.38
CA ASP A 384 -0.56 0.16 -12.09
C ASP A 384 0.28 1.11 -11.20
N GLU A 385 -0.34 1.70 -10.17
CA GLU A 385 0.37 2.52 -9.19
C GLU A 385 1.31 1.65 -8.33
N GLU A 386 0.81 0.53 -7.82
CA GLU A 386 1.61 -0.45 -7.08
C GLU A 386 2.70 -1.06 -7.97
N LYS A 387 2.40 -1.30 -9.24
CA LYS A 387 3.35 -1.78 -10.24
C LYS A 387 4.56 -0.84 -10.41
N GLY A 388 4.29 0.46 -10.49
CA GLY A 388 5.35 1.48 -10.54
C GLY A 388 6.16 1.54 -9.25
N ARG A 389 5.50 1.44 -8.10
CA ARG A 389 6.15 1.45 -6.79
C ARG A 389 7.04 0.21 -6.60
N GLN A 390 6.57 -0.99 -6.97
CA GLN A 390 7.39 -2.21 -6.91
C GLN A 390 8.60 -2.15 -7.86
N ALA A 391 8.45 -1.55 -9.04
CA ALA A 391 9.56 -1.33 -9.95
C ALA A 391 10.62 -0.38 -9.36
N ALA A 392 10.20 0.70 -8.70
CA ALA A 392 11.10 1.61 -7.98
C ALA A 392 11.82 0.90 -6.84
N GLN A 393 11.08 0.12 -6.05
CA GLN A 393 11.64 -0.65 -4.93
C GLN A 393 12.71 -1.65 -5.42
N PHE A 394 12.40 -2.44 -6.44
CA PHE A 394 13.36 -3.40 -6.98
C PHE A 394 14.63 -2.71 -7.50
N LEU A 395 14.48 -1.62 -8.29
CA LEU A 395 15.61 -0.82 -8.77
C LEU A 395 16.45 -0.31 -7.60
N ALA A 396 15.81 0.28 -6.59
CA ALA A 396 16.49 0.82 -5.43
C ALA A 396 17.25 -0.26 -4.64
N GLU A 397 16.62 -1.39 -4.33
CA GLU A 397 17.26 -2.50 -3.63
C GLU A 397 18.49 -3.02 -4.38
N GLN A 398 18.37 -3.19 -5.71
CA GLN A 398 19.47 -3.72 -6.51
C GLN A 398 20.58 -2.69 -6.75
N MET A 399 20.24 -1.43 -6.94
CA MET A 399 21.21 -0.37 -7.22
C MET A 399 21.91 0.11 -5.96
N LEU A 400 21.18 0.49 -4.91
CA LEU A 400 21.76 1.10 -3.71
C LEU A 400 22.62 0.12 -2.90
N SER A 401 22.25 -1.17 -2.87
CA SER A 401 23.11 -2.21 -2.24
C SER A 401 24.49 -2.34 -2.90
N ARG A 402 24.65 -1.82 -4.11
CA ARG A 402 25.89 -1.83 -4.91
C ARG A 402 26.48 -0.44 -5.12
N GLN A 403 25.99 0.56 -4.38
CA GLN A 403 26.40 1.98 -4.51
C GLN A 403 26.15 2.58 -5.90
N MET A 404 25.17 2.07 -6.63
CA MET A 404 24.73 2.55 -7.94
C MET A 404 23.63 3.59 -7.78
N GLN A 405 23.64 4.66 -8.60
CA GLN A 405 22.70 5.78 -8.46
C GLN A 405 22.13 6.29 -9.79
N ARG A 406 22.66 5.86 -10.94
CA ARG A 406 22.35 6.46 -12.26
C ARG A 406 21.42 5.58 -13.07
N LEU A 407 20.18 6.04 -13.26
CA LEU A 407 19.08 5.31 -13.89
C LEU A 407 18.69 5.95 -15.23
N GLY A 408 18.59 5.15 -16.29
CA GLY A 408 17.91 5.50 -17.53
C GLY A 408 16.49 4.96 -17.57
N MET A 409 15.57 5.65 -18.21
CA MET A 409 14.19 5.20 -18.36
C MET A 409 13.77 5.21 -19.84
N LEU A 410 13.28 4.07 -20.33
CA LEU A 410 12.71 3.90 -21.65
C LEU A 410 11.21 3.62 -21.50
N VAL A 411 10.38 4.60 -21.84
CA VAL A 411 8.93 4.55 -21.69
C VAL A 411 8.22 4.56 -23.03
N ASP A 412 7.13 3.85 -23.15
CA ASP A 412 6.37 3.79 -24.42
C ASP A 412 5.68 5.14 -24.69
N LYS A 413 5.79 5.64 -25.91
CA LYS A 413 5.25 6.93 -26.34
C LYS A 413 3.72 6.99 -26.34
N ASN A 414 3.08 5.91 -26.80
CA ASN A 414 1.63 5.83 -26.95
C ASN A 414 1.07 4.77 -25.98
N THR A 415 1.07 5.07 -24.70
CA THR A 415 0.61 4.13 -23.69
C THR A 415 -0.79 4.44 -23.19
N ALA A 416 -1.51 3.38 -22.83
CA ALA A 416 -2.75 3.47 -22.09
C ALA A 416 -2.56 4.19 -20.73
N ALA A 417 -3.63 4.78 -20.20
CA ALA A 417 -3.63 5.56 -18.97
C ALA A 417 -2.98 4.82 -17.80
N GLY A 418 -3.22 3.52 -17.64
CA GLY A 418 -2.60 2.69 -16.60
C GLY A 418 -1.08 2.59 -16.73
N ALA A 419 -0.57 2.41 -17.96
CA ALA A 419 0.87 2.35 -18.18
C ALA A 419 1.56 3.69 -17.88
N GLN A 420 0.90 4.82 -18.13
CA GLN A 420 1.36 6.14 -17.70
C GLN A 420 1.31 6.31 -16.19
N GLN A 421 0.29 5.75 -15.52
CA GLN A 421 0.17 5.74 -14.07
C GLN A 421 1.33 4.96 -13.42
N CYS A 422 1.70 3.81 -13.97
CA CYS A 422 2.86 3.04 -13.55
C CYS A 422 4.16 3.86 -13.59
N VAL A 423 4.42 4.57 -14.70
CA VAL A 423 5.62 5.42 -14.84
C VAL A 423 5.59 6.58 -13.84
N ARG A 424 4.44 7.25 -13.67
CA ARG A 424 4.29 8.33 -12.67
C ARG A 424 4.56 7.83 -11.26
N ALA A 425 4.00 6.68 -10.89
CA ALA A 425 4.19 6.07 -9.57
C ALA A 425 5.66 5.68 -9.33
N LEU A 426 6.32 5.11 -10.34
CA LEU A 426 7.75 4.81 -10.29
C LEU A 426 8.59 6.08 -10.03
N ILE A 427 8.36 7.15 -10.78
CA ILE A 427 9.08 8.42 -10.61
C ILE A 427 8.81 9.03 -9.23
N THR A 428 7.55 9.01 -8.80
CA THR A 428 7.16 9.53 -7.48
C THR A 428 7.85 8.77 -6.35
N ALA A 429 7.88 7.43 -6.42
CA ALA A 429 8.56 6.59 -5.45
C ALA A 429 10.09 6.81 -5.46
N LEU A 430 10.70 6.94 -6.65
CA LEU A 430 12.14 7.24 -6.73
C LEU A 430 12.49 8.58 -6.08
N HIS A 431 11.71 9.63 -6.33
CA HIS A 431 11.98 10.95 -5.76
C HIS A 431 11.68 11.03 -4.26
N GLY A 432 10.61 10.35 -3.78
CA GLY A 432 10.18 10.41 -2.39
C GLY A 432 10.95 9.46 -1.49
N ASP A 433 11.02 8.18 -1.90
CA ASP A 433 11.52 7.11 -1.04
C ASP A 433 13.02 6.79 -1.30
N TYR A 434 13.50 7.06 -2.54
CA TYR A 434 14.86 6.72 -2.97
C TYR A 434 15.62 7.89 -3.61
N PRO A 435 15.76 9.06 -2.95
CA PRO A 435 16.30 10.29 -3.54
C PRO A 435 17.76 10.21 -3.97
N ARG A 436 18.47 9.14 -3.62
CA ARG A 436 19.85 8.89 -4.08
C ARG A 436 19.91 8.40 -5.52
N ILE A 437 18.79 7.88 -6.07
CA ILE A 437 18.74 7.42 -7.45
C ILE A 437 18.42 8.62 -8.34
N GLN A 438 19.31 8.90 -9.27
CA GLN A 438 19.21 10.00 -10.23
C GLN A 438 18.75 9.47 -11.58
N VAL A 439 17.62 9.94 -12.06
CA VAL A 439 17.15 9.66 -13.41
C VAL A 439 17.97 10.54 -14.38
N LEU A 440 18.79 9.92 -15.22
CA LEU A 440 19.64 10.59 -16.19
C LEU A 440 18.83 11.14 -17.37
N GLU A 441 17.99 10.27 -17.93
CA GLU A 441 17.10 10.61 -19.03
C GLU A 441 15.87 9.72 -18.99
N GLN A 442 14.71 10.28 -19.34
CA GLN A 442 13.49 9.57 -19.66
C GLN A 442 13.26 9.72 -21.17
N LEU A 443 13.45 8.64 -21.92
CA LEU A 443 13.27 8.61 -23.36
C LEU A 443 11.97 7.92 -23.72
N GLU A 444 11.13 8.61 -24.50
CA GLU A 444 9.94 8.00 -25.12
C GLU A 444 10.35 7.14 -26.32
N ILE A 445 9.97 5.86 -26.26
CA ILE A 445 10.25 4.88 -27.31
C ILE A 445 8.96 4.37 -27.95
N ASN A 446 9.07 3.65 -29.05
CA ASN A 446 7.99 2.91 -29.69
C ASN A 446 8.44 1.46 -29.97
N ASP A 447 7.56 0.66 -30.54
CA ASP A 447 7.85 -0.76 -30.86
C ASP A 447 9.02 -0.96 -31.84
N HIS A 448 9.39 0.09 -32.60
CA HIS A 448 10.51 0.07 -33.54
C HIS A 448 11.83 0.53 -32.92
N TYR A 449 11.86 0.87 -31.61
CA TYR A 449 13.08 1.29 -30.93
C TYR A 449 14.15 0.19 -31.05
N SER A 450 15.24 0.50 -31.74
CA SER A 450 16.26 -0.45 -32.10
C SER A 450 17.37 -0.56 -31.06
N VAL A 451 18.18 -1.60 -31.17
CA VAL A 451 19.42 -1.73 -30.40
C VAL A 451 20.39 -0.61 -30.73
N ASP A 452 20.46 -0.18 -32.00
CA ASP A 452 21.33 0.91 -32.43
C ASP A 452 20.96 2.25 -31.78
N ASP A 453 19.66 2.49 -31.58
CA ASP A 453 19.18 3.69 -30.87
C ASP A 453 19.56 3.63 -29.39
N PHE A 454 19.43 2.44 -28.78
CA PHE A 454 19.89 2.23 -27.41
C PHE A 454 21.42 2.41 -27.29
N GLU A 455 22.19 1.95 -28.24
CA GLU A 455 23.64 2.12 -28.26
C GLU A 455 24.05 3.59 -28.31
N LYS A 456 23.33 4.43 -29.09
CA LYS A 456 23.54 5.89 -29.10
C LYS A 456 23.24 6.51 -27.74
N LEU A 457 22.13 6.11 -27.10
CA LEU A 457 21.79 6.54 -25.75
C LEU A 457 22.87 6.15 -24.75
N TYR A 458 23.31 4.87 -24.82
CA TYR A 458 24.29 4.32 -23.92
C TYR A 458 25.66 4.99 -24.07
N ARG A 459 26.05 5.37 -25.30
CA ARG A 459 27.28 6.16 -25.55
C ARG A 459 27.19 7.58 -24.96
N ARG A 460 25.98 8.17 -24.89
CA ARG A 460 25.77 9.46 -24.24
C ARG A 460 25.87 9.38 -22.72
N TYR A 461 25.44 8.27 -22.13
CA TYR A 461 25.43 8.03 -20.69
C TYR A 461 26.16 6.72 -20.35
N PRO A 462 27.49 6.62 -20.57
CA PRO A 462 28.23 5.38 -20.31
C PRO A 462 28.26 5.01 -18.83
N GLU A 463 27.95 5.96 -17.95
CA GLU A 463 27.82 5.77 -16.51
C GLU A 463 26.45 5.23 -16.07
N MET A 464 25.56 4.92 -16.98
CA MET A 464 24.24 4.32 -16.68
C MET A 464 24.43 2.96 -16.01
N GLN A 465 23.79 2.81 -14.85
CA GLN A 465 23.94 1.66 -13.97
C GLN A 465 22.64 0.88 -13.79
N GLY A 466 21.50 1.53 -14.07
CA GLY A 466 20.17 0.95 -14.05
C GLY A 466 19.33 1.37 -15.24
N LEU A 467 18.38 0.53 -15.64
CA LEU A 467 17.44 0.75 -16.72
C LEU A 467 16.04 0.28 -16.31
N PHE A 468 15.08 1.19 -16.41
CA PHE A 468 13.67 0.83 -16.48
C PHE A 468 13.24 0.81 -17.94
N ILE A 469 12.67 -0.29 -18.41
CA ILE A 469 12.23 -0.46 -19.80
C ILE A 469 10.77 -0.89 -19.80
N GLN A 470 9.88 0.00 -20.18
CA GLN A 470 8.43 -0.29 -20.15
C GLN A 470 8.04 -1.33 -21.21
N ASN A 471 8.59 -1.23 -22.42
CA ASN A 471 8.29 -2.12 -23.53
C ASN A 471 9.03 -3.46 -23.41
N ALA A 472 8.27 -4.57 -23.36
CA ALA A 472 8.83 -5.91 -23.19
C ALA A 472 9.73 -6.36 -24.36
N GLY A 473 9.40 -5.96 -25.58
CA GLY A 473 10.21 -6.27 -26.76
C GLY A 473 11.55 -5.53 -26.73
N ALA A 474 11.53 -4.25 -26.38
CA ALA A 474 12.74 -3.45 -26.20
C ALA A 474 13.59 -4.03 -25.04
N ALA A 475 12.96 -4.41 -23.92
CA ALA A 475 13.65 -5.01 -22.78
C ALA A 475 14.38 -6.30 -23.18
N ALA A 476 13.75 -7.16 -23.98
CA ALA A 476 14.37 -8.40 -24.48
C ALA A 476 15.59 -8.12 -25.38
N ARG A 477 15.46 -7.16 -26.31
CA ARG A 477 16.56 -6.78 -27.23
C ARG A 477 17.73 -6.12 -26.49
N ILE A 478 17.42 -5.16 -25.62
CA ILE A 478 18.43 -4.40 -24.88
C ILE A 478 19.17 -5.29 -23.87
N SER A 479 18.46 -6.15 -23.13
CA SER A 479 19.10 -7.09 -22.23
C SER A 479 20.01 -8.07 -22.98
N GLY A 480 19.64 -8.44 -24.23
CA GLY A 480 20.49 -9.21 -25.13
C GLY A 480 21.77 -8.49 -25.51
N TRP A 481 21.66 -7.22 -25.88
CA TRP A 481 22.82 -6.40 -26.21
C TRP A 481 23.74 -6.17 -25.00
N LEU A 482 23.19 -5.87 -23.83
CA LEU A 482 23.97 -5.73 -22.59
C LEU A 482 24.78 -6.99 -22.31
N HIS A 483 24.17 -8.16 -22.41
CA HIS A 483 24.85 -9.45 -22.20
C HIS A 483 25.98 -9.68 -23.23
N ALA A 484 25.70 -9.45 -24.52
CA ALA A 484 26.70 -9.60 -25.59
C ALA A 484 27.91 -8.66 -25.41
N ASN A 485 27.68 -7.48 -24.82
CA ASN A 485 28.71 -6.51 -24.52
C ASN A 485 29.31 -6.62 -23.11
N ARG A 486 29.04 -7.72 -22.39
CA ARG A 486 29.54 -7.99 -21.02
C ARG A 486 29.13 -6.90 -20.00
N ARG A 487 27.93 -6.35 -20.16
CA ARG A 487 27.34 -5.32 -19.29
C ARG A 487 26.21 -5.90 -18.43
N ASP A 488 26.40 -7.14 -17.97
CA ASP A 488 25.50 -7.77 -16.99
C ASP A 488 25.56 -7.09 -15.60
N ASP A 489 26.40 -6.04 -15.47
CA ASP A 489 26.48 -5.17 -14.32
C ASP A 489 25.32 -4.17 -14.24
N VAL A 490 24.64 -3.87 -15.33
CA VAL A 490 23.49 -2.95 -15.36
C VAL A 490 22.24 -3.63 -14.80
N VAL A 491 21.54 -2.93 -13.87
CA VAL A 491 20.26 -3.39 -13.33
C VAL A 491 19.16 -3.11 -14.36
N VAL A 492 18.38 -4.12 -14.75
CA VAL A 492 17.31 -3.97 -15.75
C VAL A 492 15.98 -4.39 -15.14
N VAL A 493 14.97 -3.51 -15.21
CA VAL A 493 13.59 -3.80 -14.80
C VAL A 493 12.63 -3.49 -15.94
N THR A 494 11.69 -4.39 -16.19
CA THR A 494 10.57 -4.16 -17.11
C THR A 494 9.23 -4.31 -16.40
N SER A 495 8.23 -3.56 -16.86
CA SER A 495 6.86 -3.62 -16.32
C SER A 495 5.92 -4.51 -17.13
N GLN A 496 6.44 -5.27 -18.10
CA GLN A 496 5.66 -6.18 -18.93
C GLN A 496 6.28 -7.58 -18.92
N ILE A 497 5.42 -8.61 -18.94
CA ILE A 497 5.84 -10.01 -18.98
C ILE A 497 6.48 -10.35 -20.33
N ASN A 498 7.64 -11.00 -20.29
CA ASN A 498 8.35 -11.42 -21.49
C ASN A 498 9.21 -12.66 -21.23
N SER A 499 9.01 -13.73 -22.01
CA SER A 499 9.71 -15.00 -21.83
C SER A 499 11.22 -14.89 -22.05
N SER A 500 11.67 -14.09 -23.03
CA SER A 500 13.10 -13.92 -23.30
C SER A 500 13.82 -13.22 -22.15
N VAL A 501 13.17 -12.21 -21.52
CA VAL A 501 13.70 -11.55 -20.31
C VAL A 501 13.76 -12.55 -19.15
N ALA A 502 12.70 -13.33 -18.93
CA ALA A 502 12.64 -14.33 -17.87
C ALA A 502 13.71 -15.44 -18.06
N GLN A 503 13.91 -15.94 -19.29
CA GLN A 503 14.98 -16.90 -19.60
C GLN A 503 16.37 -16.33 -19.29
N ARG A 504 16.59 -15.05 -19.62
CA ARG A 504 17.86 -14.38 -19.34
C ARG A 504 18.10 -14.21 -17.85
N MET A 505 17.07 -13.98 -17.05
CA MET A 505 17.18 -13.94 -15.58
C MET A 505 17.76 -15.25 -15.02
N LEU A 506 17.49 -16.39 -15.66
CA LEU A 506 18.07 -17.68 -15.28
C LEU A 506 19.53 -17.85 -15.74
N GLN A 507 19.88 -17.24 -16.86
CA GLN A 507 21.24 -17.35 -17.44
C GLN A 507 22.25 -16.41 -16.75
N VAL A 508 21.79 -15.23 -16.32
CA VAL A 508 22.65 -14.20 -15.72
C VAL A 508 22.62 -14.32 -14.20
N THR A 509 23.72 -14.79 -13.62
CA THR A 509 23.84 -15.04 -12.17
C THR A 509 23.92 -13.77 -11.31
N SER A 510 23.91 -12.58 -11.91
CA SER A 510 24.09 -11.30 -11.18
C SER A 510 22.90 -10.88 -10.31
N GLY A 511 21.71 -11.45 -10.51
CA GLY A 511 20.48 -11.08 -9.80
C GLY A 511 19.95 -9.68 -10.12
N ARG A 512 20.40 -9.06 -11.23
CA ARG A 512 20.14 -7.64 -11.56
C ARG A 512 18.99 -7.41 -12.52
N MET A 513 18.26 -8.45 -12.85
CA MET A 513 17.08 -8.34 -13.72
C MET A 513 15.80 -8.60 -12.96
N GLY A 514 14.76 -7.81 -13.27
CA GLY A 514 13.43 -7.96 -12.68
C GLY A 514 12.32 -7.71 -13.70
N ILE A 515 11.18 -8.36 -13.48
CA ILE A 515 9.92 -8.12 -14.19
C ILE A 515 8.86 -7.81 -13.15
N VAL A 516 8.22 -6.65 -13.23
CA VAL A 516 7.03 -6.35 -12.44
C VAL A 516 5.81 -6.56 -13.31
N SER A 517 5.19 -7.72 -13.17
CA SER A 517 4.12 -8.18 -14.07
C SER A 517 2.74 -7.98 -13.48
N SER A 518 1.77 -7.64 -14.34
CA SER A 518 0.36 -7.90 -14.08
C SER A 518 0.14 -9.41 -13.94
N ARG A 519 -1.02 -9.82 -13.44
CA ARG A 519 -1.45 -11.22 -13.28
C ARG A 519 -2.63 -11.51 -14.23
N PRO A 520 -2.38 -11.67 -15.55
CA PRO A 520 -3.44 -11.68 -16.56
C PRO A 520 -4.39 -12.87 -16.41
N ILE A 521 -3.92 -14.05 -15.99
CA ILE A 521 -4.77 -15.23 -15.76
C ILE A 521 -5.79 -14.94 -14.67
N GLU A 522 -5.36 -14.39 -13.55
CA GLU A 522 -6.24 -13.97 -12.45
C GLU A 522 -7.23 -12.90 -12.87
N MET A 523 -6.79 -11.94 -13.71
CA MET A 523 -7.72 -10.96 -14.29
C MET A 523 -8.81 -11.66 -15.09
N GLY A 524 -8.46 -12.66 -15.89
CA GLY A 524 -9.43 -13.51 -16.62
C GLY A 524 -10.40 -14.23 -15.70
N HIS A 525 -9.90 -14.81 -14.59
CA HIS A 525 -10.74 -15.44 -13.57
C HIS A 525 -11.78 -14.45 -12.99
N LEU A 526 -11.33 -13.27 -12.59
CA LEU A 526 -12.18 -12.23 -12.00
C LEU A 526 -13.21 -11.68 -12.98
N MET A 527 -12.87 -11.58 -14.27
CA MET A 527 -13.83 -11.16 -15.31
C MET A 527 -15.00 -12.14 -15.39
N VAL A 528 -14.73 -13.45 -15.38
CA VAL A 528 -15.80 -14.47 -15.40
C VAL A 528 -16.55 -14.51 -14.08
N TYR A 529 -15.88 -14.39 -12.93
CA TYR A 529 -16.59 -14.28 -11.65
C TYR A 529 -17.48 -13.04 -11.59
N SER A 530 -17.05 -11.89 -12.14
CA SER A 530 -17.87 -10.69 -12.24
C SER A 530 -19.09 -10.91 -13.13
N ALA A 531 -18.92 -11.58 -14.29
CA ALA A 531 -20.04 -11.96 -15.16
C ALA A 531 -21.01 -12.88 -14.43
N ALA A 532 -20.52 -13.90 -13.72
CA ALA A 532 -21.35 -14.82 -12.97
C ALA A 532 -22.11 -14.13 -11.81
N CYS A 533 -21.46 -13.20 -11.08
CA CYS A 533 -22.13 -12.37 -10.08
C CYS A 533 -23.28 -11.57 -10.71
N ALA A 534 -23.04 -10.94 -11.85
CA ALA A 534 -24.08 -10.19 -12.57
C ALA A 534 -25.26 -11.06 -13.00
N LEU A 535 -24.99 -12.26 -13.52
CA LEU A 535 -26.01 -13.24 -13.92
C LEU A 535 -26.83 -13.76 -12.71
N LEU A 536 -26.23 -13.78 -11.51
CA LEU A 536 -26.91 -14.14 -10.25
C LEU A 536 -27.63 -12.94 -9.61
N GLY A 537 -27.50 -11.72 -10.16
CA GLY A 537 -28.03 -10.50 -9.55
C GLY A 537 -27.24 -10.04 -8.31
N LYS A 538 -26.03 -10.57 -8.11
CA LYS A 538 -25.14 -10.19 -7.01
C LYS A 538 -24.39 -8.91 -7.37
N PRO A 539 -24.39 -7.90 -6.48
CA PRO A 539 -23.63 -6.66 -6.73
C PRO A 539 -22.12 -6.94 -6.70
N THR A 540 -21.39 -6.24 -7.58
CA THR A 540 -19.93 -6.21 -7.58
C THR A 540 -19.43 -4.76 -7.54
N PRO A 541 -18.21 -4.53 -7.04
CA PRO A 541 -17.58 -3.22 -7.20
C PRO A 541 -17.48 -2.81 -8.67
N LYS A 542 -17.55 -1.51 -8.92
CA LYS A 542 -17.39 -0.99 -10.30
C LYS A 542 -15.98 -1.19 -10.83
N TYR A 543 -14.99 -1.10 -9.96
CA TYR A 543 -13.58 -1.27 -10.29
C TYR A 543 -12.94 -2.27 -9.34
N VAL A 544 -12.25 -3.23 -9.91
CA VAL A 544 -11.47 -4.23 -9.18
C VAL A 544 -10.06 -4.22 -9.76
N SER A 545 -9.10 -4.09 -8.88
CA SER A 545 -7.70 -4.02 -9.24
C SER A 545 -6.95 -5.24 -8.74
N VAL A 546 -6.16 -5.82 -9.62
CA VAL A 546 -5.30 -6.98 -9.35
C VAL A 546 -3.89 -6.48 -9.09
N ASP A 547 -3.34 -6.84 -7.93
CA ASP A 547 -1.98 -6.44 -7.58
C ASP A 547 -0.95 -7.13 -8.47
N PRO A 548 0.12 -6.39 -8.85
CA PRO A 548 1.21 -6.94 -9.65
C PRO A 548 2.07 -7.90 -8.83
N ILE A 549 2.90 -8.65 -9.53
CA ILE A 549 3.90 -9.54 -8.95
C ILE A 549 5.29 -9.19 -9.48
N THR A 550 6.28 -9.18 -8.59
CA THR A 550 7.68 -8.96 -8.94
C THR A 550 8.42 -10.28 -9.11
N LEU A 551 8.86 -10.54 -10.33
CA LEU A 551 9.75 -11.66 -10.66
C LEU A 551 11.20 -11.20 -10.59
N ASN A 552 12.03 -12.03 -9.99
CA ASN A 552 13.47 -11.87 -9.92
C ASN A 552 14.16 -13.24 -10.10
N GLN A 553 15.46 -13.27 -10.13
CA GLN A 553 16.22 -14.51 -10.33
C GLN A 553 15.91 -15.60 -9.29
N ARG A 554 15.52 -15.23 -8.06
CA ARG A 554 15.28 -16.18 -6.97
C ARG A 554 13.93 -16.88 -7.07
N ASN A 555 12.94 -16.21 -7.68
CA ASN A 555 11.56 -16.69 -7.70
C ASN A 555 11.00 -16.97 -9.09
N VAL A 556 11.72 -16.62 -10.17
CA VAL A 556 11.21 -16.75 -11.53
C VAL A 556 10.94 -18.21 -11.94
N GLU A 557 11.73 -19.17 -11.49
CA GLU A 557 11.49 -20.60 -11.77
C GLU A 557 10.19 -21.11 -11.15
N GLU A 558 9.90 -20.65 -9.94
CA GLU A 558 8.70 -21.04 -9.19
C GLU A 558 7.46 -20.28 -9.70
N LEU A 559 7.56 -18.96 -9.85
CA LEU A 559 6.41 -18.09 -10.14
C LEU A 559 6.06 -18.04 -11.63
N TRP A 560 7.01 -18.22 -12.54
CA TRP A 560 6.74 -18.20 -13.98
C TRP A 560 5.69 -19.23 -14.41
N PRO A 561 5.78 -20.52 -14.01
CA PRO A 561 4.74 -21.49 -14.34
C PRO A 561 3.37 -21.14 -13.76
N LEU A 562 3.34 -20.53 -12.57
CA LEU A 562 2.10 -20.08 -11.94
C LEU A 562 1.45 -18.93 -12.71
N LEU A 563 2.27 -18.00 -13.23
CA LEU A 563 1.79 -16.84 -13.98
C LEU A 563 1.40 -17.16 -15.41
N THR A 564 2.09 -18.09 -16.06
CA THR A 564 1.95 -18.32 -17.51
C THR A 564 1.46 -19.71 -17.86
N GLN A 565 1.35 -20.59 -16.86
CA GLN A 565 1.09 -22.03 -17.00
C GLN A 565 2.01 -22.72 -18.04
N SER A 566 3.17 -22.13 -18.27
CA SER A 566 4.19 -22.65 -19.16
C SER A 566 5.55 -22.72 -18.45
N ARG A 567 6.39 -23.69 -18.82
CA ARG A 567 7.76 -23.76 -18.32
C ARG A 567 8.67 -22.83 -19.14
N LEU A 568 9.61 -22.18 -18.48
CA LEU A 568 10.74 -21.56 -19.16
C LEU A 568 11.60 -22.67 -19.78
N LYS A 569 11.77 -22.62 -21.09
CA LYS A 569 12.57 -23.60 -21.86
C LYS A 569 14.04 -23.24 -21.81
#